data_524343ea8718d1b871e435ef1508bb19
#
_entry.id   524343ea8718d1b871e435ef1508bb19
#
_cell.length_a   1.000
_cell.length_b   1.000
_cell.length_c   1.000
_cell.angle_alpha   90.00
_cell.angle_beta   90.00
_cell.angle_gamma   90.00
#
_symmetry.space_group_name_H-M   'P 1'
#
loop_
_entity.id
_entity.type
_entity.pdbx_description
1 polymer ?
#
loop_
_entity_poly.entity_id
_entity_poly.type
_entity_poly.pdbx_seq_one_letter_code
_entity_poly.pdbx_strand_id
1 'polypeptide(L)' 'MKQIITFQEEKEQILAIISEIQEERKASHIVPNHVLATEIINRGFHQPQQALNELCAEGKIDWCRTLNDTAFTIRS' A
#
# COMPACT_ATOMS: atom_id res chain seq x y z
N MET A 1 -8.07 24.85 5.86
CA MET A 1 -7.79 24.20 7.15
C MET A 1 -7.04 22.91 6.90
N LYS A 2 -5.91 22.74 7.55
CA LYS A 2 -5.14 21.51 7.42
C LYS A 2 -5.82 20.38 8.17
N GLN A 3 -6.08 19.31 7.47
CA GLN A 3 -6.63 18.12 8.09
C GLN A 3 -5.47 17.27 8.61
N ILE A 4 -5.47 17.04 9.91
CA ILE A 4 -4.46 16.20 10.55
C ILE A 4 -5.03 14.81 10.70
N ILE A 5 -4.41 13.84 10.05
CA ILE A 5 -4.80 12.44 10.21
C ILE A 5 -3.84 11.76 11.19
N THR A 6 -4.37 10.84 11.98
CA THR A 6 -3.55 10.07 12.91
C THR A 6 -2.77 9.01 12.12
N PHE A 7 -1.73 8.46 12.76
CA PHE A 7 -0.97 7.37 12.17
C PHE A 7 -1.86 6.15 11.87
N GLN A 8 -2.80 5.88 12.76
CA GLN A 8 -3.73 4.78 12.56
C GLN A 8 -4.62 5.01 11.33
N GLU A 9 -5.11 6.22 11.14
CA GLU A 9 -5.90 6.57 9.96
C GLU A 9 -5.07 6.45 8.69
N GLU A 10 -3.82 6.88 8.73
CA GLU A 10 -2.91 6.75 7.60
C GLU A 10 -2.72 5.29 7.21
N LYS A 11 -2.51 4.40 8.18
CA LYS A 11 -2.39 2.97 7.92
C LYS A 11 -3.65 2.41 7.26
N GLU A 12 -4.81 2.80 7.76
CA GLU A 12 -6.09 2.34 7.20
C GLU A 12 -6.27 2.82 5.76
N GLN A 13 -5.92 4.07 5.48
CA GLN A 13 -6.02 4.63 4.14
C GLN A 13 -5.06 3.94 3.18
N ILE A 14 -3.84 3.69 3.61
CA ILE A 14 -2.85 2.98 2.77
C ILE A 14 -3.32 1.56 2.48
N LEU A 15 -3.84 0.87 3.48
CA LEU A 15 -4.37 -0.47 3.30
C LEU A 15 -5.52 -0.48 2.29
N ALA A 16 -6.41 0.50 2.37
CA ALA A 16 -7.53 0.65 1.45
C ALA A 16 -7.04 0.90 0.02
N ILE A 17 -6.01 1.72 -0.14
CA ILE A 17 -5.42 2.01 -1.45
C ILE A 17 -4.80 0.75 -2.07
N ILE A 18 -4.07 -0.01 -1.28
CA ILE A 18 -3.48 -1.27 -1.77
C ILE A 18 -4.59 -2.22 -2.22
N SER A 19 -5.63 -2.36 -1.42
CA SER A 19 -6.76 -3.20 -1.76
C SER A 19 -7.44 -2.76 -3.05
N GLU A 20 -7.68 -1.46 -3.19
CA GLU A 20 -8.31 -0.88 -4.37
C GLU A 20 -7.50 -1.15 -5.64
N ILE A 21 -6.20 -0.89 -5.59
CA ILE A 21 -5.34 -1.10 -6.75
C ILE A 21 -5.27 -2.58 -7.13
N GLN A 22 -5.19 -3.46 -6.13
CA GLN A 22 -5.18 -4.90 -6.41
C GLN A 22 -6.47 -5.37 -7.05
N GLU A 23 -7.62 -4.85 -6.60
CA GLU A 23 -8.91 -5.20 -7.18
C GLU A 23 -9.01 -4.72 -8.63
N GLU A 24 -8.52 -3.51 -8.91
CA GLU A 24 -8.49 -3.00 -10.27
C GLU A 24 -7.65 -3.88 -11.20
N ARG A 25 -6.50 -4.33 -10.72
CA ARG A 25 -5.61 -5.17 -11.51
C ARG A 25 -6.18 -6.56 -11.72
N LYS A 26 -6.84 -7.11 -10.72
CA LYS A 26 -7.54 -8.39 -10.88
C LYS A 26 -8.64 -8.29 -11.92
N ALA A 27 -9.43 -7.23 -11.88
CA ALA A 27 -10.51 -7.01 -12.83
C ALA A 27 -9.99 -6.87 -14.26
N SER A 28 -8.78 -6.32 -14.42
CA SER A 28 -8.15 -6.13 -15.73
C SER A 28 -7.24 -7.30 -16.13
N HIS A 29 -7.20 -8.35 -15.33
CA HIS A 29 -6.36 -9.53 -15.54
C HIS A 29 -4.86 -9.20 -15.64
N ILE A 30 -4.43 -8.17 -14.89
CA ILE A 30 -3.02 -7.79 -14.82
C ILE A 30 -2.33 -8.64 -13.76
N VAL A 31 -1.25 -9.31 -14.15
CA VAL A 31 -0.47 -10.18 -13.26
C VAL A 31 1.00 -9.81 -13.38
N PRO A 32 1.73 -9.64 -12.26
CA PRO A 32 1.27 -9.69 -10.87
C PRO A 32 0.45 -8.46 -10.48
N ASN A 33 -0.38 -8.60 -9.45
CA ASN A 33 -1.23 -7.50 -8.98
C ASN A 33 -0.63 -6.78 -7.78
N HIS A 34 0.68 -6.80 -7.65
CA HIS A 34 1.40 -6.12 -6.59
C HIS A 34 1.27 -4.60 -6.70
N VAL A 35 1.23 -3.94 -5.56
CA VAL A 35 1.17 -2.47 -5.51
C VAL A 35 2.56 -1.96 -5.12
N LEU A 36 3.13 -1.11 -5.96
CA LEU A 36 4.46 -0.56 -5.71
C LEU A 36 4.41 0.59 -4.72
N ALA A 37 5.48 0.74 -3.93
CA ALA A 37 5.58 1.87 -3.00
C ALA A 37 5.42 3.21 -3.72
N THR A 38 5.97 3.34 -4.93
CA THR A 38 5.85 4.54 -5.74
C THR A 38 4.39 4.88 -6.03
N GLU A 39 3.54 3.88 -6.25
CA GLU A 39 2.12 4.11 -6.50
C GLU A 39 1.42 4.68 -5.27
N ILE A 40 1.82 4.26 -4.08
CA ILE A 40 1.28 4.78 -2.83
C ILE A 40 1.70 6.24 -2.65
N ILE A 41 2.97 6.54 -2.92
CA ILE A 41 3.49 7.91 -2.86
C ILE A 41 2.72 8.82 -3.82
N ASN A 42 2.42 8.33 -5.02
CA ASN A 42 1.70 9.10 -6.03
C ASN A 42 0.24 9.38 -5.63
N ARG A 43 -0.29 8.63 -4.68
CA ARG A 43 -1.64 8.87 -4.15
C ARG A 43 -1.66 9.92 -3.03
N GLY A 44 -0.51 10.53 -2.72
CA GLY A 44 -0.42 11.63 -1.77
C GLY A 44 0.24 11.30 -0.43
N PHE A 45 0.78 10.11 -0.28
CA PHE A 45 1.47 9.71 0.94
C PHE A 45 2.98 9.86 0.73
N HIS A 46 3.53 10.97 1.24
CA HIS A 46 4.94 11.31 1.00
C HIS A 46 5.93 10.36 1.66
N GLN A 47 5.60 9.85 2.83
CA GLN A 47 6.48 8.96 3.57
C GLN A 47 5.68 7.79 4.16
N PRO A 48 5.22 6.86 3.30
CA PRO A 48 4.39 5.75 3.77
C PRO A 48 5.19 4.62 4.43
N GLN A 49 6.50 4.72 4.48
CA GLN A 49 7.39 3.64 4.91
C GLN A 49 7.02 3.10 6.29
N GLN A 50 6.83 3.99 7.26
CA GLN A 50 6.54 3.57 8.62
C GLN A 50 5.19 2.86 8.71
N ALA A 51 4.18 3.40 8.04
CA ALA A 51 2.86 2.78 8.02
C ALA A 51 2.90 1.40 7.34
N LEU A 52 3.64 1.30 6.22
CA LEU A 52 3.80 0.03 5.52
C LEU A 52 4.52 -1.00 6.38
N ASN A 53 5.57 -0.58 7.09
CA ASN A 53 6.29 -1.47 7.99
C ASN A 53 5.37 -1.99 9.11
N GLU A 54 4.55 -1.12 9.67
CA GLU A 54 3.61 -1.51 10.71
C GLU A 54 2.56 -2.48 10.17
N LEU A 55 2.03 -2.24 8.98
CA LEU A 55 1.06 -3.13 8.37
C LEU A 55 1.67 -4.51 8.10
N CYS A 56 2.92 -4.57 7.68
CA CYS A 56 3.63 -5.83 7.52
C CYS A 56 3.80 -6.55 8.86
N ALA A 57 4.18 -5.80 9.90
CA ALA A 57 4.36 -6.36 11.23
C ALA A 57 3.05 -6.90 11.81
N GLU A 58 1.94 -6.26 11.47
CA GLU A 58 0.60 -6.69 11.89
C GLU A 58 0.07 -7.86 11.07
N GLY A 59 0.78 -8.25 10.01
CA GLY A 59 0.38 -9.35 9.16
C GLY A 59 -0.76 -9.04 8.22
N LYS A 60 -1.03 -7.76 7.97
CA LYS A 60 -2.12 -7.33 7.09
C LYS A 60 -1.70 -7.27 5.62
N ILE A 61 -0.42 -7.05 5.36
CA ILE A 61 0.13 -7.04 4.01
C ILE A 61 1.44 -7.81 3.99
N ASP A 62 1.80 -8.28 2.81
CA ASP A 62 3.10 -8.89 2.55
C ASP A 62 3.89 -7.95 1.64
N TRP A 63 5.21 -8.05 1.67
CA TRP A 63 6.06 -7.25 0.82
C TRP A 63 7.07 -8.11 0.11
N CYS A 64 7.52 -7.65 -1.06
CA CYS A 64 8.63 -8.27 -1.75
C CYS A 64 9.43 -7.19 -2.44
N ARG A 65 10.72 -7.45 -2.62
CA ARG A 65 11.60 -6.50 -3.25
C ARG A 65 11.62 -6.73 -4.75
N THR A 66 11.45 -5.64 -5.50
CA THR A 66 11.62 -5.65 -6.95
C THR A 66 12.99 -5.06 -7.27
N LEU A 67 13.34 -4.99 -8.54
CA LEU A 67 14.63 -4.44 -8.96
C LEU A 67 14.82 -2.99 -8.50
N ASN A 68 13.77 -2.18 -8.60
CA ASN A 68 13.87 -0.74 -8.33
C ASN A 68 12.90 -0.25 -7.27
N ASP A 69 12.13 -1.11 -6.64
CA ASP A 69 11.09 -0.68 -5.73
C ASP A 69 10.72 -1.81 -4.77
N THR A 70 9.77 -1.53 -3.91
CA THR A 70 9.18 -2.53 -3.01
C THR A 70 7.72 -2.70 -3.41
N ALA A 71 7.26 -3.93 -3.49
CA ALA A 71 5.89 -4.25 -3.85
C ALA A 71 5.14 -4.80 -2.65
N PHE A 72 3.85 -4.49 -2.57
CA PHE A 72 2.99 -4.88 -1.45
C PHE A 72 1.74 -5.57 -1.96
N THR A 73 1.26 -6.54 -1.19
CA THR A 73 0.00 -7.24 -1.47
C THR A 73 -0.77 -7.40 -0.17
N ILE A 74 -2.09 -7.40 -0.28
CA ILE A 74 -2.94 -7.70 0.87
C ILE A 74 -2.77 -9.17 1.23
N ARG A 75 -2.55 -9.43 2.49
CA ARG A 75 -2.44 -10.79 3.00
C ARG A 75 -3.84 -11.32 3.27
N SER A 76 -4.14 -12.41 2.64
CA SER A 76 -5.46 -13.05 2.84
C SER A 76 -5.37 -14.26 3.74
#